data_b3324a58084b22857e8e75cf743b6943
#
_entry.id   b3324a58084b22857e8e75cf743b6943
#
_cell.length_a   1.000
_cell.length_b   1.000
_cell.length_c   1.000
_cell.angle_alpha   90.00
_cell.angle_beta   90.00
_cell.angle_gamma   90.00
#
_symmetry.space_group_name_H-M   'P 1'
#
loop_
_entity.id
_entity.type
_entity.pdbx_description
1 polymer ?
#
loop_
_entity_poly.entity_id
_entity_poly.type
_entity_poly.pdbx_seq_one_letter_code
_entity_poly.pdbx_strand_id
1 'polypeptide(L)'
;MHIKKYPELKDEIEEKYKFVYDKKVLPSMRSMQFAGKSIEISPNRVYNCAFLPIDSVESFSETMFLLLGGTGVGYSVQKHHVEKLQPINKPYSKRKRRFLIGDSIEGWADSIKVLMKSYIGDKRSSSIEFDFSDIRPKGARLVTSGGKAPGPQPLKECIVKIKGVLENKTDGENLSTLETHDIVCYIADAVLAGGIRRAALISLFSADDDEMISCKTGNWWETNPQRGRSNNSAVLIRHKITKDFFMELWKRIELSGAGEPGIYLSNDKEYGTNPCCEIALRPFQFCNLCEVNVSNIESQEDLNVRVKAAAFIGTLQAGYTGFHYLREIWQETTEKDALIGVSMTGIGS
;
A
#
# COMPACT_ATOMS: atom_id res chain seq x y z
N MET A 1 -5.98 24.58 -1.36
CA MET A 1 -4.91 23.67 -1.77
C MET A 1 -4.57 23.83 -3.25
N HIS A 2 -5.43 23.43 -4.21
CA HIS A 2 -5.14 23.57 -5.65
C HIS A 2 -4.86 25.01 -6.08
N ILE A 3 -5.69 25.99 -5.71
CA ILE A 3 -5.49 27.41 -6.04
C ILE A 3 -4.13 27.93 -5.55
N LYS A 4 -3.64 27.44 -4.38
CA LYS A 4 -2.33 27.81 -3.88
C LYS A 4 -1.19 27.26 -4.74
N LYS A 5 -1.39 26.06 -5.31
CA LYS A 5 -0.40 25.41 -6.19
C LYS A 5 -0.47 25.92 -7.63
N TYR A 6 -1.66 26.25 -8.11
CA TYR A 6 -1.96 26.69 -9.48
C TYR A 6 -2.79 27.97 -9.45
N PRO A 7 -2.21 29.10 -9.03
CA PRO A 7 -2.96 30.36 -8.87
C PRO A 7 -3.54 30.90 -10.19
N GLU A 8 -2.89 30.59 -11.30
CA GLU A 8 -3.32 30.97 -12.65
C GLU A 8 -4.61 30.28 -13.10
N LEU A 9 -4.94 29.13 -12.49
CA LEU A 9 -6.17 28.37 -12.79
C LEU A 9 -7.29 28.64 -11.79
N LYS A 10 -7.20 29.70 -10.99
CA LYS A 10 -8.13 29.95 -9.88
C LYS A 10 -9.59 29.88 -10.31
N ASP A 11 -9.96 30.62 -11.32
CA ASP A 11 -11.38 30.77 -11.75
C ASP A 11 -11.91 29.43 -12.27
N GLU A 12 -11.11 28.68 -13.03
CA GLU A 12 -11.48 27.35 -13.52
C GLU A 12 -11.60 26.35 -12.37
N ILE A 13 -10.69 26.36 -11.40
CA ILE A 13 -10.77 25.52 -10.20
C ILE A 13 -12.07 25.82 -9.44
N GLU A 14 -12.41 27.08 -9.22
CA GLU A 14 -13.63 27.47 -8.52
C GLU A 14 -14.88 27.02 -9.28
N GLU A 15 -14.90 27.15 -10.61
CA GLU A 15 -15.99 26.67 -11.47
C GLU A 15 -16.15 25.15 -11.34
N LYS A 16 -15.08 24.36 -11.51
CA LYS A 16 -15.18 22.89 -11.47
C LYS A 16 -15.51 22.36 -10.07
N TYR A 17 -15.07 23.04 -9.01
CA TYR A 17 -15.44 22.67 -7.64
C TYR A 17 -16.91 22.97 -7.28
N LYS A 18 -17.65 23.77 -8.06
CA LYS A 18 -19.12 23.86 -7.94
C LYS A 18 -19.78 22.53 -8.22
N PHE A 19 -19.27 21.75 -9.19
CA PHE A 19 -19.77 20.39 -9.45
C PHE A 19 -19.56 19.45 -8.26
N VAL A 20 -18.49 19.65 -7.49
CA VAL A 20 -18.25 18.90 -6.25
C VAL A 20 -19.26 19.31 -5.17
N TYR A 21 -19.48 20.61 -4.99
CA TYR A 21 -20.47 21.14 -4.06
C TYR A 21 -21.88 20.62 -4.37
N ASP A 22 -22.23 20.59 -5.66
CA ASP A 22 -23.53 20.10 -6.16
C ASP A 22 -23.64 18.57 -6.21
N LYS A 23 -22.61 17.83 -5.72
CA LYS A 23 -22.54 16.36 -5.69
C LYS A 23 -22.65 15.70 -7.08
N LYS A 24 -22.30 16.42 -8.13
CA LYS A 24 -22.26 15.93 -9.51
C LYS A 24 -20.95 15.22 -9.84
N VAL A 25 -19.87 15.62 -9.17
CA VAL A 25 -18.52 15.06 -9.31
C VAL A 25 -17.91 14.94 -7.92
N LEU A 26 -17.09 13.92 -7.70
CA LEU A 26 -16.30 13.78 -6.49
C LEU A 26 -14.80 13.69 -6.84
N PRO A 27 -13.94 14.46 -6.15
CA PRO A 27 -12.49 14.24 -6.20
C PRO A 27 -12.14 12.92 -5.50
N SER A 28 -10.87 12.56 -5.44
CA SER A 28 -10.47 11.39 -4.69
C SER A 28 -11.00 11.48 -3.25
N MET A 29 -11.47 10.37 -2.70
CA MET A 29 -11.91 10.32 -1.30
C MET A 29 -10.78 10.81 -0.36
N ARG A 30 -9.53 10.61 -0.74
CA ARG A 30 -8.35 11.05 0.02
C ARG A 30 -8.18 12.55 -0.05
N SER A 31 -8.40 13.18 -1.22
CA SER A 31 -8.45 14.63 -1.34
C SER A 31 -9.51 15.23 -0.41
N MET A 32 -10.68 14.63 -0.34
CA MET A 32 -11.75 15.10 0.56
C MET A 32 -11.39 14.92 2.04
N GLN A 33 -10.74 13.81 2.40
CA GLN A 33 -10.38 13.48 3.78
C GLN A 33 -9.21 14.33 4.30
N PHE A 34 -8.21 14.58 3.46
CA PHE A 34 -6.91 15.15 3.85
C PHE A 34 -6.63 16.53 3.23
N ALA A 35 -7.60 17.12 2.53
CA ALA A 35 -7.42 18.43 1.89
C ALA A 35 -6.81 19.48 2.82
N GLY A 36 -5.95 20.33 2.27
CA GLY A 36 -5.24 21.39 3.00
C GLY A 36 -3.89 20.94 3.52
N LYS A 37 -3.57 21.27 4.76
CA LYS A 37 -2.22 21.11 5.33
C LYS A 37 -1.68 19.67 5.28
N SER A 38 -2.55 18.67 5.42
CA SER A 38 -2.13 17.27 5.41
C SER A 38 -1.55 16.83 4.07
N ILE A 39 -2.16 17.25 2.94
CA ILE A 39 -1.65 16.98 1.59
C ILE A 39 -0.49 17.91 1.24
N GLU A 40 -0.48 19.16 1.73
CA GLU A 40 0.65 20.08 1.52
C GLU A 40 1.95 19.56 2.16
N ILE A 41 1.85 18.88 3.31
CA ILE A 41 3.00 18.25 4.00
C ILE A 41 3.36 16.89 3.38
N SER A 42 2.37 16.07 3.05
CA SER A 42 2.54 14.70 2.55
C SER A 42 1.70 14.49 1.29
N PRO A 43 2.18 14.90 0.11
CA PRO A 43 1.44 14.86 -1.15
C PRO A 43 0.91 13.49 -1.55
N ASN A 44 1.59 12.40 -1.17
CA ASN A 44 1.10 11.03 -1.38
C ASN A 44 -0.31 10.78 -0.80
N ARG A 45 -0.75 11.59 0.17
CA ARG A 45 -2.10 11.50 0.75
C ARG A 45 -3.23 11.89 -0.19
N VAL A 46 -2.94 12.43 -1.36
CA VAL A 46 -3.97 12.69 -2.38
C VAL A 46 -4.42 11.40 -3.07
N TYR A 47 -3.55 10.38 -3.07
CA TYR A 47 -3.76 9.13 -3.78
C TYR A 47 -4.44 8.07 -2.90
N ASN A 48 -5.37 7.32 -3.52
CA ASN A 48 -6.12 6.28 -2.81
C ASN A 48 -5.32 5.02 -2.61
N CYS A 49 -4.59 4.59 -3.62
CA CYS A 49 -3.86 3.32 -3.64
C CYS A 49 -2.50 3.45 -4.31
N ALA A 50 -1.64 2.47 -4.06
CA ALA A 50 -0.32 2.35 -4.66
C ALA A 50 0.04 0.89 -4.89
N PHE A 51 1.05 0.63 -5.73
CA PHE A 51 1.62 -0.70 -5.93
C PHE A 51 3.14 -0.65 -5.88
N LEU A 52 3.75 -1.66 -5.22
CA LEU A 52 5.21 -1.85 -5.21
C LEU A 52 5.59 -3.34 -5.13
N PRO A 53 6.73 -3.75 -5.73
CA PRO A 53 7.33 -5.03 -5.44
C PRO A 53 8.06 -5.00 -4.07
N ILE A 54 8.10 -6.13 -3.38
CA ILE A 54 8.96 -6.30 -2.20
C ILE A 54 10.30 -6.86 -2.68
N ASP A 55 11.15 -5.97 -3.16
CA ASP A 55 12.42 -6.26 -3.81
C ASP A 55 13.63 -5.62 -3.11
N SER A 56 13.38 -4.86 -2.06
CA SER A 56 14.41 -4.20 -1.26
C SER A 56 13.93 -3.98 0.17
N VAL A 57 14.85 -3.69 1.07
CA VAL A 57 14.54 -3.37 2.47
C VAL A 57 13.64 -2.12 2.58
N GLU A 58 13.84 -1.17 1.69
CA GLU A 58 13.04 0.04 1.61
C GLU A 58 11.56 -0.24 1.35
N SER A 59 11.23 -1.28 0.58
CA SER A 59 9.85 -1.66 0.27
C SER A 59 8.99 -1.92 1.51
N PHE A 60 9.57 -2.50 2.56
CA PHE A 60 8.85 -2.73 3.83
C PHE A 60 8.52 -1.42 4.55
N SER A 61 9.47 -0.50 4.61
CA SER A 61 9.26 0.81 5.25
C SER A 61 8.32 1.71 4.45
N GLU A 62 8.42 1.69 3.13
CA GLU A 62 7.51 2.39 2.23
C GLU A 62 6.08 1.88 2.38
N THR A 63 5.90 0.55 2.52
CA THR A 63 4.59 -0.04 2.79
C THR A 63 3.99 0.49 4.09
N MET A 64 4.76 0.52 5.18
CA MET A 64 4.29 1.08 6.45
C MET A 64 3.94 2.56 6.32
N PHE A 65 4.79 3.35 5.67
CA PHE A 65 4.57 4.78 5.45
C PHE A 65 3.29 5.05 4.65
N LEU A 66 3.08 4.32 3.55
CA LEU A 66 1.90 4.45 2.70
C LEU A 66 0.61 4.08 3.46
N LEU A 67 0.62 2.96 4.17
CA LEU A 67 -0.52 2.51 4.97
C LEU A 67 -0.87 3.50 6.08
N LEU A 68 0.13 4.02 6.83
CA LEU A 68 -0.06 5.05 7.85
C LEU A 68 -0.54 6.37 7.24
N GLY A 69 -0.11 6.69 6.02
CA GLY A 69 -0.61 7.81 5.23
C GLY A 69 -2.05 7.65 4.77
N GLY A 70 -2.62 6.46 4.88
CA GLY A 70 -3.99 6.14 4.48
C GLY A 70 -4.12 5.60 3.06
N THR A 71 -3.02 5.31 2.36
CA THR A 71 -2.99 4.71 1.03
C THR A 71 -3.20 3.20 1.13
N GLY A 72 -4.08 2.62 0.31
CA GLY A 72 -4.19 1.17 0.13
C GLY A 72 -2.98 0.67 -0.69
N VAL A 73 -2.43 -0.49 -0.35
CA VAL A 73 -1.20 -0.97 -0.98
C VAL A 73 -1.40 -2.34 -1.62
N GLY A 74 -1.22 -2.40 -2.95
CA GLY A 74 -0.92 -3.63 -3.64
C GLY A 74 0.59 -3.89 -3.57
N TYR A 75 0.98 -5.12 -3.30
CA TYR A 75 2.39 -5.47 -3.29
C TYR A 75 2.64 -6.83 -3.93
N SER A 76 3.85 -7.02 -4.45
CA SER A 76 4.24 -8.28 -5.06
C SER A 76 5.32 -8.98 -4.24
N VAL A 77 5.01 -10.22 -3.89
CA VAL A 77 5.98 -11.20 -3.36
C VAL A 77 6.24 -12.31 -4.37
N GLN A 78 6.11 -12.01 -5.68
CA GLN A 78 6.51 -12.96 -6.71
C GLN A 78 7.98 -13.35 -6.51
N LYS A 79 8.32 -14.60 -6.80
CA LYS A 79 9.67 -15.17 -6.59
C LYS A 79 10.78 -14.25 -7.10
N HIS A 80 10.67 -13.76 -8.34
CA HIS A 80 11.68 -12.88 -8.96
C HIS A 80 11.82 -11.48 -8.30
N HIS A 81 10.86 -11.05 -7.49
CA HIS A 81 10.98 -9.84 -6.67
C HIS A 81 11.68 -10.15 -5.35
N VAL A 82 11.22 -11.18 -4.63
CA VAL A 82 11.77 -11.56 -3.32
C VAL A 82 13.22 -12.02 -3.44
N GLU A 83 13.59 -12.68 -4.54
CA GLU A 83 14.97 -13.10 -4.84
C GLU A 83 15.97 -11.93 -4.94
N LYS A 84 15.51 -10.69 -5.12
CA LYS A 84 16.36 -9.50 -5.09
C LYS A 84 16.73 -9.06 -3.68
N LEU A 85 16.01 -9.53 -2.65
CA LEU A 85 16.38 -9.29 -1.27
C LEU A 85 17.70 -10.00 -0.96
N GLN A 86 18.61 -9.29 -0.32
CA GLN A 86 19.85 -9.89 0.13
C GLN A 86 19.60 -10.94 1.23
N PRO A 87 20.46 -11.93 1.38
CA PRO A 87 20.32 -12.96 2.39
C PRO A 87 20.42 -12.40 3.81
N ILE A 88 19.91 -13.16 4.75
CA ILE A 88 19.98 -12.86 6.18
C ILE A 88 21.43 -12.89 6.65
N ASN A 89 21.80 -11.87 7.40
CA ASN A 89 23.06 -11.73 8.07
C ASN A 89 22.81 -11.18 9.49
N LYS A 90 22.59 -12.10 10.44
CA LYS A 90 22.15 -11.74 11.80
C LYS A 90 23.09 -10.75 12.47
N PRO A 91 22.57 -9.73 13.17
CA PRO A 91 23.40 -8.72 13.81
C PRO A 91 24.24 -9.29 14.96
N TYR A 92 25.35 -8.62 15.26
CA TYR A 92 26.17 -8.98 16.44
C TYR A 92 25.39 -8.77 17.74
N SER A 93 25.15 -9.82 18.50
CA SER A 93 24.39 -9.77 19.75
C SER A 93 25.04 -8.89 20.84
N LYS A 94 26.40 -8.85 20.86
CA LYS A 94 27.20 -8.07 21.82
C LYS A 94 27.31 -6.58 21.47
N ARG A 95 26.99 -6.17 20.22
CA ARG A 95 27.03 -4.77 19.79
C ARG A 95 25.62 -4.24 19.70
N LYS A 96 25.20 -3.43 20.64
CA LYS A 96 23.88 -2.81 20.67
C LYS A 96 23.96 -1.36 20.21
N ARG A 97 23.00 -0.94 19.41
CA ARG A 97 22.77 0.44 19.01
C ARG A 97 21.35 0.82 19.40
N ARG A 98 21.19 1.87 20.20
CA ARG A 98 19.87 2.44 20.53
C ARG A 98 19.34 3.21 19.33
N PHE A 99 18.06 2.99 19.01
CA PHE A 99 17.33 3.72 17.99
C PHE A 99 16.07 4.31 18.62
N LEU A 100 16.06 5.65 18.76
CA LEU A 100 14.89 6.39 19.23
C LEU A 100 13.90 6.55 18.09
N ILE A 101 12.67 6.07 18.28
CA ILE A 101 11.62 6.10 17.28
C ILE A 101 10.86 7.43 17.40
N GLY A 102 10.91 8.27 16.37
CA GLY A 102 10.16 9.52 16.33
C GLY A 102 8.64 9.31 16.30
N ASP A 103 7.91 10.25 16.92
CA ASP A 103 6.43 10.23 16.98
C ASP A 103 5.80 10.76 15.68
N SER A 104 6.08 10.09 14.58
CA SER A 104 5.58 10.39 13.24
C SER A 104 5.41 9.12 12.41
N ILE A 105 4.71 9.22 11.27
CA ILE A 105 4.59 8.08 10.33
C ILE A 105 5.95 7.70 9.75
N GLU A 106 6.81 8.67 9.51
CA GLU A 106 8.20 8.47 9.08
C GLU A 106 9.01 7.72 10.14
N GLY A 107 8.90 8.12 11.42
CA GLY A 107 9.60 7.48 12.52
C GLY A 107 9.20 6.01 12.70
N TRP A 108 7.92 5.69 12.53
CA TRP A 108 7.43 4.31 12.54
C TRP A 108 7.98 3.52 11.35
N ALA A 109 7.91 4.07 10.14
CA ALA A 109 8.45 3.45 8.94
C ALA A 109 9.97 3.25 9.01
N ASP A 110 10.71 4.23 9.54
CA ASP A 110 12.15 4.12 9.77
C ASP A 110 12.51 3.00 10.76
N SER A 111 11.70 2.77 11.78
CA SER A 111 11.93 1.65 12.71
C SER A 111 11.92 0.30 12.00
N ILE A 112 11.00 0.10 11.04
CA ILE A 112 10.97 -1.10 10.19
C ILE A 112 12.19 -1.15 9.28
N LYS A 113 12.55 -0.03 8.64
CA LYS A 113 13.74 0.04 7.78
C LYS A 113 15.01 -0.31 8.53
N VAL A 114 15.18 0.23 9.73
CA VAL A 114 16.34 -0.03 10.59
C VAL A 114 16.37 -1.48 11.04
N LEU A 115 15.21 -2.06 11.42
CA LEU A 115 15.10 -3.47 11.77
C LEU A 115 15.54 -4.35 10.59
N MET A 116 14.92 -4.17 9.42
CA MET A 116 15.22 -4.99 8.24
C MET A 116 16.67 -4.85 7.81
N LYS A 117 17.23 -3.63 7.77
CA LYS A 117 18.65 -3.38 7.45
C LYS A 117 19.61 -3.98 8.47
N SER A 118 19.16 -4.25 9.70
CA SER A 118 20.02 -4.89 10.70
C SER A 118 20.19 -6.41 10.47
N TYR A 119 19.27 -7.03 9.70
CA TYR A 119 19.30 -8.46 9.38
C TYR A 119 19.59 -8.76 7.92
N ILE A 120 19.24 -7.86 6.99
CA ILE A 120 19.37 -8.07 5.55
C ILE A 120 20.46 -7.15 5.02
N GLY A 121 21.54 -7.72 4.48
CA GLY A 121 22.63 -6.96 3.91
C GLY A 121 23.95 -7.74 3.86
N ASP A 122 24.91 -7.21 3.11
CA ASP A 122 26.21 -7.84 2.87
C ASP A 122 27.10 -7.92 4.11
N LYS A 123 26.86 -7.06 5.09
CA LYS A 123 27.70 -6.96 6.29
C LYS A 123 26.86 -7.10 7.55
N ARG A 124 27.39 -7.88 8.48
CA ARG A 124 26.83 -8.02 9.82
C ARG A 124 26.81 -6.68 10.56
N SER A 125 25.66 -6.26 11.04
CA SER A 125 25.44 -5.00 11.74
C SER A 125 25.42 -5.15 13.27
N SER A 126 25.21 -4.05 13.99
CA SER A 126 24.89 -4.07 15.42
C SER A 126 23.41 -4.44 15.61
N SER A 127 23.09 -5.15 16.71
CA SER A 127 21.70 -5.35 17.10
C SER A 127 21.06 -4.01 17.50
N ILE A 128 19.77 -3.85 17.17
CA ILE A 128 19.05 -2.60 17.45
C ILE A 128 18.22 -2.76 18.71
N GLU A 129 18.38 -1.81 19.63
CA GLU A 129 17.53 -1.63 20.80
C GLU A 129 16.61 -0.44 20.53
N PHE A 130 15.33 -0.73 20.29
CA PHE A 130 14.34 0.29 19.97
C PHE A 130 13.86 1.01 21.20
N ASP A 131 13.87 2.34 21.16
CA ASP A 131 13.36 3.22 22.20
C ASP A 131 12.07 3.90 21.71
N PHE A 132 11.00 3.67 22.44
CA PHE A 132 9.65 4.12 22.10
C PHE A 132 9.21 5.33 22.96
N SER A 133 10.13 5.94 23.70
CA SER A 133 9.79 6.98 24.70
C SER A 133 9.18 8.24 24.09
N ASP A 134 9.52 8.58 22.85
CA ASP A 134 8.97 9.74 22.16
C ASP A 134 7.57 9.50 21.59
N ILE A 135 7.14 8.25 21.43
CA ILE A 135 5.82 7.95 20.88
C ILE A 135 4.74 8.36 21.87
N ARG A 136 3.83 9.22 21.43
CA ARG A 136 2.69 9.69 22.23
C ARG A 136 1.86 8.54 22.79
N PRO A 137 1.28 8.72 24.00
CA PRO A 137 0.50 7.66 24.64
C PRO A 137 -0.80 7.38 23.88
N LYS A 138 -1.35 6.18 24.11
CA LYS A 138 -2.67 5.77 23.60
C LYS A 138 -3.74 6.78 24.00
N GLY A 139 -4.56 7.17 23.05
CA GLY A 139 -5.67 8.10 23.24
C GLY A 139 -5.34 9.58 22.98
N ALA A 140 -4.07 9.95 22.80
CA ALA A 140 -3.68 11.30 22.40
C ALA A 140 -4.31 11.68 21.05
N ARG A 141 -4.71 12.95 20.88
CA ARG A 141 -5.36 13.42 19.64
C ARG A 141 -4.36 13.46 18.47
N LEU A 142 -4.80 12.97 17.31
CA LEU A 142 -4.06 13.09 16.07
C LEU A 142 -4.50 14.35 15.32
N VAL A 143 -3.57 15.28 15.12
CA VAL A 143 -3.88 16.62 14.55
C VAL A 143 -4.08 16.57 13.04
N THR A 144 -3.29 15.76 12.32
CA THR A 144 -3.27 15.73 10.84
C THR A 144 -4.24 14.74 10.20
N SER A 145 -4.61 13.67 10.89
CA SER A 145 -5.45 12.59 10.36
C SER A 145 -6.80 12.47 11.09
N GLY A 146 -6.96 13.18 12.21
CA GLY A 146 -8.10 12.99 13.09
C GLY A 146 -8.02 11.67 13.87
N GLY A 147 -8.89 11.48 14.86
CA GLY A 147 -8.90 10.29 15.70
C GLY A 147 -7.90 10.33 16.87
N LYS A 148 -7.63 9.16 17.44
CA LYS A 148 -6.78 8.99 18.64
C LYS A 148 -5.58 8.11 18.33
N ALA A 149 -4.43 8.44 18.92
CA ALA A 149 -3.20 7.67 18.78
C ALA A 149 -3.32 6.27 19.41
N PRO A 150 -2.71 5.23 18.80
CA PRO A 150 -2.71 3.87 19.34
C PRO A 150 -1.73 3.69 20.51
N GLY A 151 -0.78 4.61 20.68
CA GLY A 151 0.39 4.44 21.53
C GLY A 151 1.46 3.53 20.91
N PRO A 152 2.53 3.21 21.63
CA PRO A 152 3.66 2.46 21.10
C PRO A 152 3.42 0.95 20.97
N GLN A 153 2.40 0.40 21.62
CA GLN A 153 2.23 -1.06 21.75
C GLN A 153 2.09 -1.79 20.41
N PRO A 154 1.29 -1.33 19.43
CA PRO A 154 1.17 -2.02 18.15
C PRO A 154 2.49 -2.12 17.39
N LEU A 155 3.31 -1.07 17.43
CA LEU A 155 4.63 -1.08 16.80
C LEU A 155 5.61 -2.02 17.53
N LYS A 156 5.57 -2.07 18.87
CA LYS A 156 6.37 -3.02 19.66
C LYS A 156 6.07 -4.45 19.26
N GLU A 157 4.79 -4.81 19.17
CA GLU A 157 4.35 -6.15 18.77
C GLU A 157 4.77 -6.48 17.34
N CYS A 158 4.63 -5.53 16.41
CA CYS A 158 5.08 -5.67 15.04
C CYS A 158 6.59 -5.96 14.95
N ILE A 159 7.42 -5.17 15.63
CA ILE A 159 8.88 -5.34 15.66
C ILE A 159 9.24 -6.71 16.24
N VAL A 160 8.59 -7.16 17.31
CA VAL A 160 8.84 -8.48 17.92
C VAL A 160 8.49 -9.61 16.96
N LYS A 161 7.34 -9.54 16.28
CA LYS A 161 6.89 -10.55 15.33
C LYS A 161 7.81 -10.64 14.11
N ILE A 162 8.18 -9.50 13.52
CA ILE A 162 9.12 -9.44 12.39
C ILE A 162 10.48 -9.98 12.81
N LYS A 163 10.99 -9.57 13.97
CA LYS A 163 12.25 -10.09 14.52
C LYS A 163 12.20 -11.59 14.70
N GLY A 164 11.08 -12.15 15.15
CA GLY A 164 10.88 -13.59 15.27
C GLY A 164 11.07 -14.32 13.93
N VAL A 165 10.49 -13.79 12.83
CA VAL A 165 10.71 -14.36 11.48
C VAL A 165 12.20 -14.32 11.11
N LEU A 166 12.85 -13.18 11.30
CA LEU A 166 14.25 -12.99 10.93
C LEU A 166 15.22 -13.85 11.77
N GLU A 167 14.95 -14.02 13.05
CA GLU A 167 15.75 -14.86 13.97
C GLU A 167 15.62 -16.36 13.70
N ASN A 168 14.52 -16.81 13.12
CA ASN A 168 14.33 -18.21 12.74
C ASN A 168 15.17 -18.63 11.53
N LYS A 169 15.70 -17.68 10.76
CA LYS A 169 16.60 -17.95 9.63
C LYS A 169 18.03 -18.18 10.11
N THR A 170 18.84 -18.81 9.29
CA THR A 170 20.28 -18.88 9.46
C THR A 170 21.01 -17.86 8.59
N ASP A 171 22.26 -17.52 8.95
CA ASP A 171 23.07 -16.60 8.13
C ASP A 171 23.26 -17.19 6.72
N GLY A 172 23.03 -16.39 5.70
CA GLY A 172 23.09 -16.78 4.29
C GLY A 172 21.77 -17.28 3.69
N GLU A 173 20.73 -17.52 4.50
CA GLU A 173 19.41 -17.87 3.97
C GLU A 173 18.66 -16.63 3.49
N ASN A 174 17.86 -16.81 2.45
CA ASN A 174 16.91 -15.79 1.97
C ASN A 174 15.55 -15.92 2.67
N LEU A 175 14.82 -14.82 2.75
CA LEU A 175 13.41 -14.87 3.09
C LEU A 175 12.64 -15.62 2.00
N SER A 176 11.69 -16.48 2.38
CA SER A 176 10.73 -17.03 1.45
C SER A 176 9.67 -15.99 1.04
N THR A 177 8.93 -16.26 0.00
CA THR A 177 7.79 -15.44 -0.43
C THR A 177 6.73 -15.32 0.65
N LEU A 178 6.44 -16.43 1.35
CA LEU A 178 5.49 -16.47 2.44
C LEU A 178 5.97 -15.71 3.69
N GLU A 179 7.25 -15.84 4.08
CA GLU A 179 7.83 -15.07 5.17
C GLU A 179 7.80 -13.56 4.86
N THR A 180 8.10 -13.20 3.63
CA THR A 180 8.01 -11.80 3.15
C THR A 180 6.58 -11.28 3.22
N HIS A 181 5.60 -12.08 2.80
CA HIS A 181 4.17 -11.79 2.92
C HIS A 181 3.75 -11.60 4.39
N ASP A 182 4.14 -12.51 5.28
CA ASP A 182 3.81 -12.44 6.70
C ASP A 182 4.38 -11.17 7.37
N ILE A 183 5.61 -10.76 7.00
CA ILE A 183 6.20 -9.49 7.48
C ILE A 183 5.34 -8.29 7.07
N VAL A 184 4.89 -8.23 5.81
CA VAL A 184 4.00 -7.15 5.34
C VAL A 184 2.66 -7.18 6.08
N CYS A 185 2.12 -8.36 6.37
CA CYS A 185 0.90 -8.50 7.16
C CYS A 185 1.07 -8.03 8.62
N TYR A 186 2.21 -8.27 9.25
CA TYR A 186 2.51 -7.73 10.59
C TYR A 186 2.62 -6.20 10.59
N ILE A 187 3.18 -5.62 9.53
CA ILE A 187 3.18 -4.15 9.35
C ILE A 187 1.75 -3.62 9.29
N ALA A 188 0.87 -4.28 8.53
CA ALA A 188 -0.53 -3.89 8.43
C ALA A 188 -1.30 -4.04 9.77
N ASP A 189 -0.99 -5.05 10.58
CA ASP A 189 -1.56 -5.20 11.93
C ASP A 189 -1.25 -3.98 12.80
N ALA A 190 -0.01 -3.50 12.79
CA ALA A 190 0.38 -2.31 13.56
C ALA A 190 -0.36 -1.05 13.09
N VAL A 191 -0.55 -0.90 11.79
CA VAL A 191 -1.28 0.24 11.20
C VAL A 191 -2.77 0.18 11.57
N LEU A 192 -3.38 -0.99 11.51
CA LEU A 192 -4.81 -1.18 11.82
C LEU A 192 -5.10 -0.85 13.27
N ALA A 193 -4.26 -1.29 14.19
CA ALA A 193 -4.38 -0.97 15.60
C ALA A 193 -4.30 0.54 15.89
N GLY A 194 -3.72 1.31 14.96
CA GLY A 194 -3.66 2.76 14.97
C GLY A 194 -4.99 3.49 14.81
N GLY A 195 -6.06 2.78 14.42
CA GLY A 195 -7.44 3.33 14.37
C GLY A 195 -7.69 4.38 13.29
N ILE A 196 -6.71 4.73 12.47
CA ILE A 196 -6.82 5.79 11.45
C ILE A 196 -7.49 5.27 10.19
N ARG A 197 -7.29 4.00 9.84
CA ARG A 197 -7.88 3.32 8.69
C ARG A 197 -7.80 1.80 8.83
N ARG A 198 -8.73 1.10 8.16
CA ARG A 198 -8.52 -0.32 7.82
C ARG A 198 -7.35 -0.39 6.84
N ALA A 199 -6.30 -1.13 7.17
CA ALA A 199 -5.25 -1.45 6.23
C ALA A 199 -5.88 -2.22 5.06
N ALA A 200 -5.70 -1.70 3.84
CA ALA A 200 -6.14 -2.37 2.62
C ALA A 200 -4.90 -2.86 1.88
N LEU A 201 -4.76 -4.18 1.78
CA LEU A 201 -3.65 -4.85 1.11
C LEU A 201 -4.15 -5.86 0.09
N ILE A 202 -3.38 -6.00 -1.00
CA ILE A 202 -3.41 -7.18 -1.87
C ILE A 202 -1.99 -7.66 -2.10
N SER A 203 -1.78 -8.96 -1.91
CA SER A 203 -0.53 -9.66 -2.21
C SER A 203 -0.63 -10.32 -3.56
N LEU A 204 0.30 -10.01 -4.45
CA LEU A 204 0.48 -10.70 -5.72
C LEU A 204 1.66 -11.65 -5.61
N PHE A 205 1.48 -12.91 -6.01
CA PHE A 205 2.51 -13.94 -5.90
C PHE A 205 2.58 -14.81 -7.18
N SER A 206 3.68 -15.53 -7.35
CA SER A 206 3.87 -16.41 -8.52
C SER A 206 2.89 -17.58 -8.50
N ALA A 207 2.23 -17.85 -9.62
CA ALA A 207 1.19 -18.87 -9.70
C ALA A 207 1.67 -20.31 -9.41
N ASP A 208 2.98 -20.54 -9.43
CA ASP A 208 3.67 -21.80 -9.10
C ASP A 208 4.23 -21.82 -7.65
N ASP A 209 3.75 -20.93 -6.79
CA ASP A 209 4.18 -20.81 -5.40
C ASP A 209 3.19 -21.58 -4.48
N ASP A 210 3.53 -22.81 -4.18
CA ASP A 210 2.67 -23.70 -3.39
C ASP A 210 2.44 -23.21 -1.96
N GLU A 211 3.44 -22.58 -1.34
CA GLU A 211 3.30 -22.00 0.00
C GLU A 211 2.28 -20.88 0.02
N MET A 212 2.39 -19.95 -0.95
CA MET A 212 1.45 -18.85 -1.08
C MET A 212 0.04 -19.29 -1.48
N ILE A 213 -0.10 -20.30 -2.37
CA ILE A 213 -1.41 -20.85 -2.75
C ILE A 213 -2.14 -21.45 -1.54
N SER A 214 -1.40 -22.11 -0.63
CA SER A 214 -1.98 -22.81 0.52
C SER A 214 -1.95 -22.03 1.83
N CYS A 215 -1.41 -20.82 1.85
CA CYS A 215 -1.16 -20.07 3.09
C CYS A 215 -2.42 -19.69 3.89
N LYS A 216 -3.60 -19.74 3.25
CA LYS A 216 -4.91 -19.54 3.87
C LYS A 216 -5.80 -20.77 3.76
N THR A 217 -5.24 -21.95 3.98
CA THR A 217 -5.99 -23.22 4.07
C THR A 217 -6.05 -23.72 5.51
N GLY A 218 -7.00 -24.58 5.82
CA GLY A 218 -7.19 -25.09 7.19
C GLY A 218 -7.53 -23.98 8.19
N ASN A 219 -7.08 -24.11 9.42
CA ASN A 219 -7.35 -23.15 10.51
C ASN A 219 -6.36 -21.99 10.54
N TRP A 220 -6.00 -21.45 9.38
CA TRP A 220 -5.01 -20.36 9.27
C TRP A 220 -5.37 -19.11 10.11
N TRP A 221 -6.64 -18.82 10.31
CA TRP A 221 -7.10 -17.68 11.10
C TRP A 221 -6.76 -17.81 12.61
N GLU A 222 -6.50 -19.02 13.10
CA GLU A 222 -6.04 -19.27 14.47
C GLU A 222 -4.52 -19.24 14.56
N THR A 223 -3.84 -19.86 13.59
CA THR A 223 -2.38 -20.02 13.58
C THR A 223 -1.62 -18.83 13.00
N ASN A 224 -2.20 -18.17 11.99
CA ASN A 224 -1.61 -17.05 11.25
C ASN A 224 -2.64 -15.93 10.97
N PRO A 225 -3.27 -15.36 12.00
CA PRO A 225 -4.36 -14.39 11.85
C PRO A 225 -3.96 -13.12 11.09
N GLN A 226 -2.67 -12.75 11.07
CA GLN A 226 -2.13 -11.62 10.31
C GLN A 226 -2.42 -11.73 8.81
N ARG A 227 -2.48 -12.95 8.23
CA ARG A 227 -2.76 -13.16 6.80
C ARG A 227 -4.14 -12.67 6.38
N GLY A 228 -5.06 -12.50 7.32
CA GLY A 228 -6.35 -11.84 7.08
C GLY A 228 -6.27 -10.34 6.76
N ARG A 229 -5.08 -9.72 6.83
CA ARG A 229 -4.88 -8.31 6.48
C ARG A 229 -4.73 -8.06 4.98
N SER A 230 -4.51 -9.11 4.20
CA SER A 230 -4.27 -9.02 2.75
C SER A 230 -5.19 -9.96 1.99
N ASN A 231 -5.76 -9.50 0.87
CA ASN A 231 -6.23 -10.40 -0.17
C ASN A 231 -5.01 -11.00 -0.87
N ASN A 232 -5.07 -12.26 -1.29
CA ASN A 232 -3.97 -12.91 -1.97
C ASN A 232 -4.39 -13.33 -3.37
N SER A 233 -3.61 -12.97 -4.40
CA SER A 233 -3.92 -13.32 -5.79
C SER A 233 -2.70 -13.89 -6.51
N ALA A 234 -2.90 -15.01 -7.18
CA ALA A 234 -1.90 -15.62 -8.05
C ALA A 234 -1.83 -14.85 -9.38
N VAL A 235 -0.63 -14.47 -9.81
CA VAL A 235 -0.39 -13.79 -11.08
C VAL A 235 -0.28 -14.81 -12.21
N LEU A 236 -1.24 -14.77 -13.13
CA LEU A 236 -1.28 -15.63 -14.30
C LEU A 236 -1.00 -14.81 -15.56
N ILE A 237 0.05 -15.18 -16.29
CA ILE A 237 0.41 -14.51 -17.54
C ILE A 237 -0.42 -15.11 -18.68
N ARG A 238 -1.32 -14.30 -19.26
CA ARG A 238 -2.36 -14.74 -20.21
C ARG A 238 -1.85 -15.58 -21.36
N HIS A 239 -0.72 -15.21 -21.95
CA HIS A 239 -0.15 -15.94 -23.10
C HIS A 239 0.68 -17.18 -22.71
N LYS A 240 0.87 -17.43 -21.41
CA LYS A 240 1.64 -18.59 -20.91
C LYS A 240 0.77 -19.62 -20.19
N ILE A 241 -0.44 -19.22 -19.74
CA ILE A 241 -1.31 -20.11 -18.98
C ILE A 241 -1.93 -21.19 -19.88
N THR A 242 -1.89 -22.43 -19.43
CA THR A 242 -2.60 -23.54 -20.08
C THR A 242 -3.92 -23.79 -19.37
N LYS A 243 -4.87 -24.42 -20.09
CA LYS A 243 -6.15 -24.81 -19.51
C LYS A 243 -5.98 -25.76 -18.31
N ASP A 244 -5.08 -26.72 -18.43
CA ASP A 244 -4.86 -27.73 -17.40
C ASP A 244 -4.32 -27.10 -16.12
N PHE A 245 -3.32 -26.23 -16.22
CA PHE A 245 -2.80 -25.48 -15.08
C PHE A 245 -3.88 -24.61 -14.42
N PHE A 246 -4.68 -23.90 -15.23
CA PHE A 246 -5.78 -23.08 -14.71
C PHE A 246 -6.80 -23.92 -13.95
N MET A 247 -7.20 -25.08 -14.49
CA MET A 247 -8.17 -25.97 -13.84
C MET A 247 -7.62 -26.60 -12.57
N GLU A 248 -6.33 -26.91 -12.51
CA GLU A 248 -5.66 -27.39 -11.30
C GLU A 248 -5.67 -26.33 -10.20
N LEU A 249 -5.26 -25.11 -10.52
CA LEU A 249 -5.29 -23.98 -9.58
C LEU A 249 -6.73 -23.71 -9.09
N TRP A 250 -7.70 -23.69 -10.02
CA TRP A 250 -9.11 -23.49 -9.70
C TRP A 250 -9.64 -24.54 -8.70
N LYS A 251 -9.29 -25.80 -8.92
CA LYS A 251 -9.65 -26.87 -8.01
C LYS A 251 -9.06 -26.68 -6.60
N ARG A 252 -7.82 -26.20 -6.51
CA ARG A 252 -7.19 -25.87 -5.21
C ARG A 252 -7.91 -24.74 -4.50
N ILE A 253 -8.33 -23.72 -5.24
CA ILE A 253 -9.12 -22.60 -4.70
C ILE A 253 -10.47 -23.10 -4.17
N GLU A 254 -11.17 -23.92 -4.94
CA GLU A 254 -12.44 -24.53 -4.53
C GLU A 254 -12.29 -25.36 -3.25
N LEU A 255 -11.26 -26.21 -3.19
CA LEU A 255 -10.99 -27.08 -2.03
C LEU A 255 -10.53 -26.30 -0.78
N SER A 256 -10.00 -25.11 -0.93
CA SER A 256 -9.56 -24.27 0.20
C SER A 256 -10.72 -23.82 1.09
N GLY A 257 -11.93 -23.73 0.53
CA GLY A 257 -13.12 -23.22 1.23
C GLY A 257 -13.04 -21.71 1.58
N ALA A 258 -11.91 -21.06 1.29
CA ALA A 258 -11.66 -19.67 1.63
C ALA A 258 -11.98 -18.69 0.48
N GLY A 259 -12.20 -19.21 -0.77
CA GLY A 259 -12.32 -18.39 -1.97
C GLY A 259 -11.01 -17.68 -2.37
N GLU A 260 -9.89 -18.08 -1.78
CA GLU A 260 -8.55 -17.60 -2.08
C GLU A 260 -7.62 -18.79 -2.42
N PRO A 261 -6.55 -18.53 -3.21
CA PRO A 261 -6.17 -17.24 -3.76
C PRO A 261 -7.11 -16.74 -4.85
N GLY A 262 -7.20 -15.41 -5.01
CA GLY A 262 -7.75 -14.79 -6.20
C GLY A 262 -6.87 -15.05 -7.43
N ILE A 263 -7.38 -14.73 -8.62
CA ILE A 263 -6.64 -14.85 -9.88
C ILE A 263 -6.46 -13.47 -10.48
N TYR A 264 -5.20 -13.07 -10.69
CA TYR A 264 -4.83 -11.84 -11.38
C TYR A 264 -4.26 -12.16 -12.76
N LEU A 265 -5.03 -11.86 -13.80
CA LEU A 265 -4.63 -12.10 -15.19
C LEU A 265 -3.87 -10.89 -15.74
N SER A 266 -2.60 -11.04 -16.06
CA SER A 266 -1.75 -10.00 -16.62
C SER A 266 -1.10 -10.43 -17.95
N ASN A 267 -0.72 -9.44 -18.74
CA ASN A 267 0.13 -9.66 -19.93
C ASN A 267 1.62 -9.52 -19.60
N ASP A 268 1.94 -8.88 -18.47
CA ASP A 268 3.29 -8.64 -17.99
C ASP A 268 3.37 -8.95 -16.48
N LYS A 269 4.39 -9.70 -16.07
CA LYS A 269 4.62 -10.10 -14.68
C LYS A 269 4.98 -8.95 -13.75
N GLU A 270 5.46 -7.83 -14.29
CA GLU A 270 5.84 -6.64 -13.52
C GLU A 270 4.62 -5.77 -13.16
N TYR A 271 3.51 -5.89 -13.89
CA TYR A 271 2.29 -5.18 -13.53
C TYR A 271 1.64 -5.78 -12.30
N GLY A 272 1.27 -4.89 -11.39
CA GLY A 272 0.45 -5.21 -10.25
C GLY A 272 -0.87 -4.45 -10.27
N THR A 273 -1.48 -4.33 -9.11
CA THR A 273 -2.81 -3.72 -8.97
C THR A 273 -2.97 -3.06 -7.60
N ASN A 274 -3.97 -2.20 -7.48
CA ASN A 274 -4.46 -1.69 -6.21
C ASN A 274 -5.21 -2.79 -5.41
N PRO A 275 -5.47 -2.60 -4.11
CA PRO A 275 -6.13 -3.62 -3.28
C PRO A 275 -7.49 -4.12 -3.76
N CYS A 276 -8.22 -3.32 -4.54
CA CYS A 276 -9.53 -3.70 -5.09
C CYS A 276 -9.43 -4.41 -6.46
N CYS A 277 -8.25 -4.54 -7.03
CA CYS A 277 -7.96 -5.26 -8.28
C CYS A 277 -8.48 -4.63 -9.58
N GLU A 278 -9.00 -3.40 -9.55
CA GLU A 278 -9.59 -2.77 -10.74
C GLU A 278 -8.62 -1.94 -11.57
N ILE A 279 -7.43 -1.59 -11.02
CA ILE A 279 -6.46 -0.71 -11.69
C ILE A 279 -5.13 -1.43 -11.84
N ALA A 280 -4.70 -1.67 -13.09
CA ALA A 280 -3.35 -2.14 -13.38
C ALA A 280 -2.34 -1.02 -13.09
N LEU A 281 -1.34 -1.33 -12.27
CA LEU A 281 -0.29 -0.40 -11.86
C LEU A 281 1.08 -0.99 -12.17
N ARG A 282 1.99 -0.16 -12.68
CA ARG A 282 3.42 -0.49 -12.71
C ARG A 282 4.03 -0.40 -11.31
N PRO A 283 5.20 -0.99 -11.08
CA PRO A 283 5.94 -0.76 -9.86
C PRO A 283 6.09 0.73 -9.54
N PHE A 284 5.85 1.08 -8.28
CA PHE A 284 5.97 2.45 -7.74
C PHE A 284 4.99 3.47 -8.35
N GLN A 285 3.78 3.01 -8.71
CA GLN A 285 2.70 3.88 -9.18
C GLN A 285 1.61 4.05 -8.13
N PHE A 286 0.97 5.23 -8.20
CA PHE A 286 -0.23 5.56 -7.46
C PHE A 286 -1.46 5.52 -8.36
N CYS A 287 -2.61 5.13 -7.80
CA CYS A 287 -3.91 5.38 -8.41
C CYS A 287 -4.43 6.76 -8.00
N ASN A 288 -4.99 7.49 -8.97
CA ASN A 288 -5.57 8.80 -8.80
C ASN A 288 -7.03 8.76 -9.29
N LEU A 289 -7.99 8.87 -8.38
CA LEU A 289 -9.40 8.60 -8.66
C LEU A 289 -10.25 9.87 -8.55
N CYS A 290 -11.21 9.98 -9.48
CA CYS A 290 -12.35 10.89 -9.44
C CYS A 290 -13.62 10.14 -9.84
N GLU A 291 -14.78 10.61 -9.44
CA GLU A 291 -16.06 9.97 -9.75
C GLU A 291 -17.06 10.97 -10.30
N VAL A 292 -17.85 10.52 -11.27
CA VAL A 292 -19.01 11.24 -11.83
C VAL A 292 -20.28 10.60 -11.30
N ASN A 293 -21.13 11.38 -10.67
CA ASN A 293 -22.47 10.93 -10.31
C ASN A 293 -23.35 10.91 -11.56
N VAL A 294 -23.77 9.72 -11.98
CA VAL A 294 -24.63 9.55 -13.17
C VAL A 294 -26.09 9.27 -12.84
N SER A 295 -26.48 9.24 -11.56
CA SER A 295 -27.84 8.92 -11.12
C SER A 295 -28.89 9.92 -11.61
N ASN A 296 -28.49 11.14 -11.94
CA ASN A 296 -29.35 12.24 -12.33
C ASN A 296 -28.82 12.98 -13.57
N ILE A 297 -28.29 12.25 -14.53
CA ILE A 297 -27.87 12.78 -15.83
C ILE A 297 -29.14 13.13 -16.66
N GLU A 298 -29.22 14.36 -17.16
CA GLU A 298 -30.34 14.85 -17.92
C GLU A 298 -30.11 14.79 -19.44
N SER A 299 -28.84 14.83 -19.86
CA SER A 299 -28.47 14.84 -21.28
C SER A 299 -27.04 14.39 -21.48
N GLN A 300 -26.66 14.08 -22.73
CA GLN A 300 -25.25 13.80 -23.09
C GLN A 300 -24.33 14.98 -22.78
N GLU A 301 -24.81 16.20 -22.93
CA GLU A 301 -24.02 17.41 -22.63
C GLU A 301 -23.77 17.54 -21.11
N ASP A 302 -24.79 17.26 -20.27
CA ASP A 302 -24.62 17.24 -18.81
C ASP A 302 -23.53 16.18 -18.39
N LEU A 303 -23.58 14.98 -18.99
CA LEU A 303 -22.53 13.98 -18.78
C LEU A 303 -21.15 14.50 -19.22
N ASN A 304 -21.05 15.09 -20.41
CA ASN A 304 -19.78 15.58 -20.93
C ASN A 304 -19.17 16.66 -20.03
N VAL A 305 -19.96 17.58 -19.50
CA VAL A 305 -19.50 18.65 -18.62
C VAL A 305 -19.01 18.08 -17.28
N ARG A 306 -19.72 17.11 -16.71
CA ARG A 306 -19.30 16.44 -15.47
C ARG A 306 -18.02 15.66 -15.66
N VAL A 307 -17.87 14.90 -16.75
CA VAL A 307 -16.65 14.15 -17.06
C VAL A 307 -15.45 15.09 -17.24
N LYS A 308 -15.62 16.20 -17.95
CA LYS A 308 -14.58 17.23 -18.07
C LYS A 308 -14.16 17.80 -16.71
N ALA A 309 -15.13 18.08 -15.84
CA ALA A 309 -14.84 18.58 -14.49
C ALA A 309 -14.06 17.54 -13.65
N ALA A 310 -14.47 16.26 -13.71
CA ALA A 310 -13.77 15.18 -13.01
C ALA A 310 -12.33 14.98 -13.53
N ALA A 311 -12.15 14.97 -14.85
CA ALA A 311 -10.83 14.86 -15.47
C ALA A 311 -9.91 16.03 -15.09
N PHE A 312 -10.43 17.26 -15.10
CA PHE A 312 -9.69 18.44 -14.67
C PHE A 312 -9.23 18.34 -13.20
N ILE A 313 -10.14 17.95 -12.30
CA ILE A 313 -9.82 17.76 -10.89
C ILE A 313 -8.76 16.64 -10.72
N GLY A 314 -8.90 15.53 -11.45
CA GLY A 314 -7.90 14.44 -11.47
C GLY A 314 -6.53 14.92 -11.94
N THR A 315 -6.48 15.80 -12.95
CA THR A 315 -5.23 16.40 -13.44
C THR A 315 -4.57 17.25 -12.36
N LEU A 316 -5.34 18.06 -11.64
CA LEU A 316 -4.81 18.82 -10.51
C LEU A 316 -4.23 17.92 -9.41
N GLN A 317 -4.89 16.79 -9.13
CA GLN A 317 -4.43 15.79 -8.15
C GLN A 317 -3.13 15.12 -8.60
N ALA A 318 -3.01 14.75 -9.88
CA ALA A 318 -1.80 14.13 -10.46
C ALA A 318 -0.55 15.01 -10.31
N GLY A 319 -0.70 16.30 -10.19
CA GLY A 319 0.42 17.24 -9.99
C GLY A 319 1.04 17.21 -8.59
N TYR A 320 0.55 16.42 -7.63
CA TYR A 320 1.12 16.31 -6.29
C TYR A 320 2.14 15.17 -6.23
N THR A 321 3.39 15.44 -6.62
CA THR A 321 4.44 14.43 -6.84
C THR A 321 5.63 14.52 -5.88
N GLY A 322 5.69 15.51 -5.00
CA GLY A 322 6.80 15.68 -4.04
C GLY A 322 6.73 14.70 -2.87
N PHE A 323 7.24 13.48 -3.04
CA PHE A 323 7.19 12.42 -2.04
C PHE A 323 8.46 12.40 -1.18
N HIS A 324 8.46 13.10 -0.05
CA HIS A 324 9.67 13.33 0.76
C HIS A 324 10.27 12.07 1.42
N TYR A 325 9.46 11.05 1.69
CA TYR A 325 9.92 9.83 2.36
C TYR A 325 10.22 8.68 1.40
N LEU A 326 9.48 8.61 0.32
CA LEU A 326 9.56 7.51 -0.64
C LEU A 326 10.82 7.63 -1.51
N ARG A 327 11.30 6.50 -2.04
CA ARG A 327 12.39 6.52 -3.03
C ARG A 327 12.01 7.38 -4.24
N GLU A 328 13.00 8.00 -4.87
CA GLU A 328 12.84 8.91 -6.01
C GLU A 328 12.05 8.30 -7.17
N ILE A 329 12.19 7.00 -7.39
CA ILE A 329 11.45 6.24 -8.41
C ILE A 329 9.93 6.43 -8.33
N TRP A 330 9.36 6.67 -7.15
CA TRP A 330 7.94 6.96 -7.00
C TRP A 330 7.54 8.27 -7.67
N GLN A 331 8.37 9.31 -7.51
CA GLN A 331 8.15 10.59 -8.15
C GLN A 331 8.32 10.48 -9.66
N GLU A 332 9.41 9.90 -10.12
CA GLU A 332 9.71 9.69 -11.54
C GLU A 332 8.58 8.96 -12.27
N THR A 333 8.09 7.86 -11.68
CA THR A 333 7.03 7.05 -12.29
C THR A 333 5.70 7.79 -12.30
N THR A 334 5.38 8.51 -11.21
CA THR A 334 4.14 9.29 -11.10
C THR A 334 4.13 10.46 -12.09
N GLU A 335 5.23 11.18 -12.24
CA GLU A 335 5.35 12.29 -13.19
C GLU A 335 5.30 11.81 -14.65
N LYS A 336 5.94 10.68 -14.93
CA LYS A 336 5.97 10.10 -16.28
C LYS A 336 4.60 9.70 -16.80
N ASP A 337 3.81 9.02 -15.95
CA ASP A 337 2.55 8.42 -16.38
C ASP A 337 1.33 9.28 -16.01
N ALA A 338 1.41 10.12 -14.97
CA ALA A 338 0.38 11.07 -14.51
C ALA A 338 -1.05 10.47 -14.54
N LEU A 339 -1.24 9.29 -13.94
CA LEU A 339 -2.47 8.51 -14.03
C LEU A 339 -3.68 9.29 -13.50
N ILE A 340 -4.78 9.22 -14.25
CA ILE A 340 -6.08 9.77 -13.88
C ILE A 340 -7.14 8.70 -14.13
N GLY A 341 -7.91 8.37 -13.09
CA GLY A 341 -9.08 7.49 -13.17
C GLY A 341 -10.35 8.32 -12.98
N VAL A 342 -11.26 8.24 -13.94
CA VAL A 342 -12.61 8.83 -13.84
C VAL A 342 -13.61 7.70 -13.91
N SER A 343 -14.28 7.42 -12.80
CA SER A 343 -15.31 6.38 -12.71
C SER A 343 -16.72 6.99 -12.62
N MET A 344 -17.72 6.13 -12.66
CA MET A 344 -19.12 6.51 -12.54
C MET A 344 -19.74 5.87 -11.29
N THR A 345 -20.57 6.64 -10.58
CA THR A 345 -21.38 6.17 -9.46
C THR A 345 -22.86 6.44 -9.73
N GLY A 346 -23.77 5.62 -9.18
CA GLY A 346 -25.20 5.77 -9.41
C GLY A 346 -25.70 5.16 -10.72
N ILE A 347 -25.00 4.15 -11.29
CA ILE A 347 -25.38 3.51 -12.56
C ILE A 347 -26.69 2.73 -12.47
N GLY A 348 -27.01 2.19 -11.29
CA GLY A 348 -28.21 1.38 -11.05
C GLY A 348 -29.39 2.16 -10.49
N SER A 349 -29.35 3.48 -10.48
CA SER A 349 -30.40 4.34 -9.92
C SER A 349 -31.39 4.75 -10.98
#